data_81601c96a0fb327ac780b8f9c16cdc35
#
_entry.id   81601c96a0fb327ac780b8f9c16cdc35
#
_cell.length_a   1.000
_cell.length_b   1.000
_cell.length_c   1.000
_cell.angle_alpha   90.00
_cell.angle_beta   90.00
_cell.angle_gamma   90.00
#
_symmetry.space_group_name_H-M   'P 1'
#
loop_
_entity.id
_entity.type
_entity.pdbx_description
1 polymer ?
#
loop_
_entity_poly.entity_id
_entity_poly.type
_entity_poly.pdbx_seq_one_letter_code
_entity_poly.pdbx_strand_id
1 'polypeptide(L)'
;MKLGFLYAGQGSQHPGMGADLYEAYPAFRAVIDSAQADFDLTEVSFTDSQGVINQTRYTQPCMVAFAAGMTAVLREKGITPAVAAGLSLGEYSALHAAGVFDAATAIRLVAFRGKAMEEAAAGRESAMMAVLNLDRSPLQDACDAASDLGCVVIANYNCPGQLVIGGEKASVDRAGELAKELGYDAGFGAGKYADDVASFAVTEMVKRGMK
;
A
#
# COMPACT_ATOMS: atom_id res chain seq x y z
N MET A 1 3.13 23.79 15.74
CA MET A 1 2.09 22.85 15.24
C MET A 1 2.70 21.45 15.22
N LYS A 2 1.97 20.42 15.66
CA LYS A 2 2.44 19.03 15.55
C LYS A 2 1.95 18.49 14.21
N LEU A 3 2.87 17.96 13.39
CA LEU A 3 2.57 17.38 12.08
C LEU A 3 2.56 15.87 12.16
N GLY A 4 1.64 15.23 11.45
CA GLY A 4 1.64 13.78 11.20
C GLY A 4 1.94 13.54 9.72
N PHE A 5 2.83 12.57 9.43
CA PHE A 5 3.04 12.09 8.07
C PHE A 5 2.27 10.79 7.87
N LEU A 6 1.48 10.74 6.80
CA LEU A 6 0.72 9.57 6.41
C LEU A 6 1.25 9.06 5.06
N TYR A 7 1.60 7.78 5.01
CA TYR A 7 2.17 7.16 3.83
C TYR A 7 1.18 6.17 3.21
N ALA A 8 0.92 6.36 1.92
CA ALA A 8 0.03 5.49 1.16
C ALA A 8 0.58 4.06 1.05
N GLY A 9 -0.32 3.11 0.92
CA GLY A 9 -0.03 1.76 0.49
C GLY A 9 0.12 1.65 -1.03
N GLN A 10 0.25 0.41 -1.51
CA GLN A 10 0.24 0.09 -2.95
C GLN A 10 -1.10 0.49 -3.56
N GLY A 11 -1.07 1.08 -4.78
CA GLY A 11 -2.24 1.48 -5.57
C GLY A 11 -2.24 2.94 -6.02
N SER A 12 -1.39 3.80 -5.44
CA SER A 12 -1.27 5.22 -5.83
C SER A 12 -0.09 5.50 -6.79
N GLN A 13 0.65 4.48 -7.21
CA GLN A 13 1.73 4.59 -8.17
C GLN A 13 1.21 4.90 -9.58
N HIS A 14 1.98 5.66 -10.32
CA HIS A 14 1.73 5.94 -11.75
C HIS A 14 3.05 6.27 -12.46
N PRO A 15 3.16 6.04 -13.78
CA PRO A 15 4.30 6.49 -14.56
C PRO A 15 4.50 8.01 -14.44
N GLY A 16 5.75 8.46 -14.34
CA GLY A 16 6.10 9.86 -14.12
C GLY A 16 6.18 10.28 -12.65
N MET A 17 5.83 9.40 -11.72
CA MET A 17 5.81 9.69 -10.28
C MET A 17 7.18 10.13 -9.76
N GLY A 18 7.32 11.43 -9.42
CA GLY A 18 8.52 12.00 -8.83
C GLY A 18 9.59 12.44 -9.82
N ALA A 19 9.36 12.39 -11.14
CA ALA A 19 10.31 12.86 -12.14
C ALA A 19 10.62 14.35 -11.97
N ASP A 20 9.61 15.16 -11.75
CA ASP A 20 9.71 16.60 -11.47
C ASP A 20 10.48 16.90 -10.18
N LEU A 21 10.29 16.08 -9.15
CA LEU A 21 10.99 16.19 -7.88
C LEU A 21 12.46 15.78 -8.01
N TYR A 22 12.73 14.76 -8.79
CA TYR A 22 14.08 14.30 -9.10
C TYR A 22 14.90 15.38 -9.81
N GLU A 23 14.28 16.14 -10.73
CA GLU A 23 14.92 17.28 -11.39
C GLU A 23 15.11 18.47 -10.45
N ALA A 24 14.10 18.80 -9.64
CA ALA A 24 14.06 20.01 -8.85
C ALA A 24 14.81 19.94 -7.51
N TYR A 25 14.91 18.75 -6.89
CA TYR A 25 15.40 18.62 -5.51
C TYR A 25 16.59 17.63 -5.40
N PRO A 26 17.80 18.14 -5.11
CA PRO A 26 18.99 17.29 -4.92
C PRO A 26 18.82 16.21 -3.84
N ALA A 27 18.09 16.52 -2.75
CA ALA A 27 17.82 15.55 -1.69
C ALA A 27 16.93 14.39 -2.17
N PHE A 28 15.93 14.66 -3.01
CA PHE A 28 15.12 13.62 -3.63
C PHE A 28 15.95 12.74 -4.55
N ARG A 29 16.72 13.38 -5.42
CA ARG A 29 17.63 12.70 -6.36
C ARG A 29 18.61 11.79 -5.64
N ALA A 30 19.26 12.27 -4.58
CA ALA A 30 20.23 11.48 -3.81
C ALA A 30 19.62 10.19 -3.23
N VAL A 31 18.34 10.23 -2.80
CA VAL A 31 17.63 9.04 -2.33
C VAL A 31 17.39 8.06 -3.49
N ILE A 32 16.89 8.55 -4.62
CA ILE A 32 16.62 7.71 -5.80
C ILE A 32 17.92 7.07 -6.33
N ASP A 33 18.99 7.86 -6.48
CA ASP A 33 20.27 7.38 -7.00
C ASP A 33 20.97 6.38 -6.07
N SER A 34 20.70 6.46 -4.76
CA SER A 34 21.22 5.51 -3.77
C SER A 34 20.41 4.22 -3.65
N ALA A 35 19.25 4.17 -4.28
CA ALA A 35 18.36 3.01 -4.21
C ALA A 35 18.98 1.79 -4.89
N GLN A 36 18.99 0.65 -4.18
CA GLN A 36 19.44 -0.62 -4.71
C GLN A 36 18.23 -1.51 -4.99
N ALA A 37 17.92 -1.66 -6.26
CA ALA A 37 16.92 -2.59 -6.78
C ALA A 37 17.56 -3.49 -7.87
N ASP A 38 16.94 -4.60 -8.18
CA ASP A 38 17.35 -5.51 -9.26
C ASP A 38 16.85 -5.05 -10.65
N PHE A 39 16.38 -3.80 -10.73
CA PHE A 39 15.89 -3.14 -11.95
C PHE A 39 16.20 -1.64 -11.91
N ASP A 40 16.07 -0.96 -13.04
CA ASP A 40 16.21 0.50 -13.13
C ASP A 40 14.96 1.18 -12.53
N LEU A 41 15.11 1.69 -11.29
CA LEU A 41 14.05 2.34 -10.54
C LEU A 41 13.58 3.63 -11.21
N THR A 42 14.49 4.38 -11.84
CA THR A 42 14.15 5.63 -12.53
C THR A 42 13.37 5.34 -13.82
N GLU A 43 13.76 4.32 -14.57
CA GLU A 43 13.01 3.90 -15.75
C GLU A 43 11.59 3.50 -15.38
N VAL A 44 11.41 2.62 -14.40
CA VAL A 44 10.08 2.14 -13.99
C VAL A 44 9.24 3.27 -13.37
N SER A 45 9.83 4.14 -12.52
CA SER A 45 9.06 5.21 -11.87
C SER A 45 8.69 6.34 -12.82
N PHE A 46 9.60 6.73 -13.74
CA PHE A 46 9.44 7.96 -14.52
C PHE A 46 8.90 7.70 -15.92
N THR A 47 9.22 6.58 -16.53
CA THR A 47 8.86 6.27 -17.92
C THR A 47 7.90 5.09 -18.03
N ASP A 48 8.22 4.00 -17.32
CA ASP A 48 7.50 2.72 -17.34
C ASP A 48 7.24 2.21 -18.77
N SER A 49 8.29 2.22 -19.62
CA SER A 49 8.16 1.83 -21.03
C SER A 49 7.67 0.39 -21.22
N GLN A 50 7.85 -0.46 -20.21
CA GLN A 50 7.40 -1.85 -20.20
C GLN A 50 6.02 -2.05 -19.55
N GLY A 51 5.42 -1.03 -18.94
CA GLY A 51 4.13 -1.11 -18.27
C GLY A 51 4.13 -1.99 -17.02
N VAL A 52 5.23 -2.00 -16.26
CA VAL A 52 5.42 -2.92 -15.13
C VAL A 52 5.24 -2.28 -13.74
N ILE A 53 5.07 -0.95 -13.66
CA ILE A 53 4.96 -0.24 -12.37
C ILE A 53 3.84 -0.77 -11.48
N ASN A 54 2.82 -1.41 -12.05
CA ASN A 54 1.68 -2.00 -11.32
C ASN A 54 1.94 -3.44 -10.84
N GLN A 55 3.07 -4.04 -11.17
CA GLN A 55 3.47 -5.34 -10.63
C GLN A 55 4.11 -5.15 -9.27
N THR A 56 3.70 -5.93 -8.28
CA THR A 56 4.04 -5.75 -6.86
C THR A 56 5.56 -5.63 -6.60
N ARG A 57 6.38 -6.40 -7.30
CA ARG A 57 7.84 -6.35 -7.17
C ARG A 57 8.46 -5.01 -7.57
N TYR A 58 7.85 -4.29 -8.51
CA TYR A 58 8.28 -2.97 -8.98
C TYR A 58 7.60 -1.86 -8.19
N THR A 59 6.28 -1.97 -7.97
CA THR A 59 5.50 -0.98 -7.24
C THR A 59 6.11 -0.65 -5.88
N GLN A 60 6.45 -1.68 -5.09
CA GLN A 60 6.83 -1.47 -3.71
C GLN A 60 8.11 -0.66 -3.55
N PRO A 61 9.24 -0.99 -4.21
CA PRO A 61 10.44 -0.17 -4.12
C PRO A 61 10.28 1.23 -4.74
N CYS A 62 9.54 1.38 -5.84
CA CYS A 62 9.30 2.70 -6.43
C CYS A 62 8.54 3.63 -5.47
N MET A 63 7.48 3.15 -4.84
CA MET A 63 6.69 3.94 -3.90
C MET A 63 7.45 4.30 -2.63
N VAL A 64 8.22 3.37 -2.06
CA VAL A 64 9.01 3.66 -0.86
C VAL A 64 10.17 4.60 -1.18
N ALA A 65 10.81 4.48 -2.35
CA ALA A 65 11.82 5.42 -2.80
C ALA A 65 11.26 6.83 -2.98
N PHE A 66 10.09 6.96 -3.61
CA PHE A 66 9.38 8.24 -3.71
C PHE A 66 9.09 8.84 -2.33
N ALA A 67 8.51 8.06 -1.41
CA ALA A 67 8.17 8.52 -0.06
C ALA A 67 9.41 8.92 0.76
N ALA A 68 10.51 8.18 0.63
CA ALA A 68 11.77 8.51 1.28
C ALA A 68 12.40 9.78 0.71
N GLY A 69 12.37 9.95 -0.63
CA GLY A 69 12.81 11.16 -1.31
C GLY A 69 12.01 12.40 -0.86
N MET A 70 10.68 12.30 -0.81
CA MET A 70 9.83 13.36 -0.27
C MET A 70 10.13 13.68 1.19
N THR A 71 10.36 12.64 1.99
CA THR A 71 10.73 12.82 3.41
C THR A 71 12.07 13.57 3.55
N ALA A 72 13.04 13.28 2.68
CA ALA A 72 14.33 13.99 2.65
C ALA A 72 14.15 15.47 2.29
N VAL A 73 13.37 15.78 1.26
CA VAL A 73 13.07 17.17 0.85
C VAL A 73 12.38 17.95 1.97
N LEU A 74 11.40 17.35 2.64
CA LEU A 74 10.69 18.01 3.74
C LEU A 74 11.62 18.27 4.93
N ARG A 75 12.51 17.33 5.25
CA ARG A 75 13.51 17.50 6.31
C ARG A 75 14.48 18.64 6.01
N GLU A 76 14.96 18.78 4.77
CA GLU A 76 15.82 19.92 4.38
C GLU A 76 15.09 21.27 4.57
N LYS A 77 13.76 21.29 4.41
CA LYS A 77 12.94 22.49 4.67
C LYS A 77 12.59 22.68 6.15
N GLY A 78 13.15 21.87 7.05
CA GLY A 78 12.86 21.93 8.49
C GLY A 78 11.49 21.37 8.87
N ILE A 79 10.82 20.66 7.96
CA ILE A 79 9.50 20.05 8.20
C ILE A 79 9.72 18.60 8.61
N THR A 80 9.45 18.30 9.90
CA THR A 80 9.59 16.96 10.47
C THR A 80 8.29 16.51 11.12
N PRO A 81 7.94 15.22 11.03
CA PRO A 81 6.73 14.71 11.65
C PRO A 81 6.92 14.51 13.17
N ALA A 82 5.87 14.80 13.93
CA ALA A 82 5.78 14.40 15.34
C ALA A 82 5.31 12.94 15.47
N VAL A 83 4.57 12.45 14.47
CA VAL A 83 4.11 11.08 14.34
C VAL A 83 4.14 10.69 12.85
N ALA A 84 4.34 9.42 12.57
CA ALA A 84 4.26 8.86 11.22
C ALA A 84 3.40 7.60 11.25
N ALA A 85 2.58 7.40 10.23
CA ALA A 85 1.80 6.19 10.03
C ALA A 85 1.76 5.81 8.54
N GLY A 86 1.54 4.55 8.24
CA GLY A 86 1.47 4.07 6.87
C GLY A 86 0.59 2.84 6.76
N LEU A 87 -0.08 2.71 5.60
CA LEU A 87 -0.92 1.57 5.30
C LEU A 87 -0.11 0.48 4.61
N SER A 88 0.00 -0.71 5.20
CA SER A 88 0.69 -1.87 4.62
C SER A 88 2.12 -1.51 4.12
N LEU A 89 2.30 -1.30 2.82
CA LEU A 89 3.56 -0.82 2.24
C LEU A 89 4.05 0.50 2.86
N GLY A 90 3.12 1.42 3.11
CA GLY A 90 3.41 2.73 3.70
C GLY A 90 3.99 2.66 5.10
N GLU A 91 3.83 1.54 5.83
CA GLU A 91 4.45 1.32 7.13
C GLU A 91 5.99 1.38 7.04
N TYR A 92 6.59 0.86 5.99
CA TYR A 92 8.03 0.96 5.76
C TYR A 92 8.49 2.41 5.57
N SER A 93 7.70 3.20 4.86
CA SER A 93 7.95 4.64 4.71
C SER A 93 7.79 5.39 6.04
N ALA A 94 6.80 5.02 6.85
CA ALA A 94 6.61 5.59 8.19
C ALA A 94 7.76 5.23 9.14
N LEU A 95 8.24 3.99 9.11
CA LEU A 95 9.40 3.53 9.88
C LEU A 95 10.69 4.25 9.44
N HIS A 96 10.88 4.48 8.12
CA HIS A 96 11.96 5.33 7.62
C HIS A 96 11.83 6.76 8.15
N ALA A 97 10.66 7.37 8.09
CA ALA A 97 10.43 8.72 8.59
C ALA A 97 10.64 8.82 10.11
N ALA A 98 10.38 7.76 10.85
CA ALA A 98 10.66 7.65 12.29
C ALA A 98 12.15 7.38 12.62
N GLY A 99 13.00 7.15 11.60
CA GLY A 99 14.43 6.90 11.79
C GLY A 99 14.79 5.46 12.16
N VAL A 100 13.88 4.51 12.00
CA VAL A 100 14.13 3.07 12.23
C VAL A 100 15.05 2.49 11.16
N PHE A 101 14.83 2.91 9.89
CA PHE A 101 15.66 2.53 8.74
C PHE A 101 16.18 3.78 8.03
N ASP A 102 17.34 3.67 7.40
CA ASP A 102 17.70 4.59 6.32
C ASP A 102 16.90 4.28 5.03
N ALA A 103 16.94 5.20 4.08
CA ALA A 103 16.17 5.05 2.83
C ALA A 103 16.59 3.81 2.04
N ALA A 104 17.91 3.56 1.92
CA ALA A 104 18.42 2.42 1.18
C ALA A 104 17.96 1.08 1.77
N THR A 105 17.97 0.98 3.10
CA THR A 105 17.48 -0.21 3.81
C THR A 105 15.98 -0.39 3.62
N ALA A 106 15.18 0.67 3.75
CA ALA A 106 13.73 0.60 3.55
C ALA A 106 13.39 0.12 2.12
N ILE A 107 14.03 0.69 1.10
CA ILE A 107 13.83 0.33 -0.30
C ILE A 107 14.23 -1.14 -0.55
N ARG A 108 15.38 -1.59 -0.04
CA ARG A 108 15.83 -2.98 -0.18
C ARG A 108 14.88 -3.97 0.50
N LEU A 109 14.36 -3.66 1.68
CA LEU A 109 13.40 -4.51 2.39
C LEU A 109 12.11 -4.68 1.60
N VAL A 110 11.58 -3.61 1.01
CA VAL A 110 10.33 -3.71 0.23
C VAL A 110 10.54 -4.30 -1.16
N ALA A 111 11.73 -4.19 -1.74
CA ALA A 111 12.10 -4.92 -2.95
C ALA A 111 12.08 -6.44 -2.70
N PHE A 112 12.66 -6.88 -1.59
CA PHE A 112 12.55 -8.29 -1.15
C PHE A 112 11.10 -8.69 -0.87
N ARG A 113 10.34 -7.85 -0.14
CA ARG A 113 8.93 -8.10 0.17
C ARG A 113 8.08 -8.24 -1.08
N GLY A 114 8.21 -7.32 -2.04
CA GLY A 114 7.45 -7.33 -3.30
C GLY A 114 7.70 -8.60 -4.10
N LYS A 115 8.96 -9.01 -4.21
CA LYS A 115 9.35 -10.24 -4.88
C LYS A 115 8.81 -11.49 -4.17
N ALA A 116 8.94 -11.57 -2.85
CA ALA A 116 8.43 -12.70 -2.07
C ALA A 116 6.91 -12.84 -2.15
N MET A 117 6.18 -11.70 -2.16
CA MET A 117 4.72 -11.71 -2.34
C MET A 117 4.31 -12.19 -3.74
N GLU A 118 5.02 -11.76 -4.77
CA GLU A 118 4.76 -12.19 -6.15
C GLU A 118 5.05 -13.68 -6.33
N GLU A 119 6.19 -14.16 -5.81
CA GLU A 119 6.56 -15.58 -5.82
C GLU A 119 5.53 -16.44 -5.06
N ALA A 120 5.04 -15.98 -3.92
CA ALA A 120 4.02 -16.70 -3.14
C ALA A 120 2.67 -16.82 -3.87
N ALA A 121 2.33 -15.83 -4.71
CA ALA A 121 1.11 -15.83 -5.52
C ALA A 121 1.28 -16.57 -6.86
N ALA A 122 2.52 -16.90 -7.27
CA ALA A 122 2.80 -17.47 -8.57
C ALA A 122 2.11 -18.83 -8.78
N GLY A 123 1.48 -18.97 -9.94
CA GLY A 123 0.80 -20.24 -10.33
C GLY A 123 -0.54 -20.48 -9.64
N ARG A 124 -1.06 -19.51 -8.89
CA ARG A 124 -2.38 -19.57 -8.27
C ARG A 124 -3.26 -18.42 -8.75
N GLU A 125 -4.50 -18.70 -9.07
CA GLU A 125 -5.50 -17.68 -9.33
C GLU A 125 -5.98 -17.13 -7.99
N SER A 126 -5.35 -16.04 -7.54
CA SER A 126 -5.62 -15.40 -6.25
C SER A 126 -6.32 -14.05 -6.42
N ALA A 127 -7.05 -13.63 -5.38
CA ALA A 127 -7.70 -12.33 -5.34
C ALA A 127 -7.64 -11.73 -3.93
N MET A 128 -7.82 -10.42 -3.88
CA MET A 128 -8.07 -9.68 -2.64
C MET A 128 -9.30 -8.78 -2.84
N MET A 129 -10.14 -8.70 -1.82
CA MET A 129 -11.36 -7.90 -1.84
C MET A 129 -11.50 -7.09 -0.57
N ALA A 130 -11.72 -5.77 -0.73
CA ALA A 130 -12.07 -4.92 0.39
C ALA A 130 -13.56 -5.08 0.74
N VAL A 131 -13.84 -5.23 2.01
CA VAL A 131 -15.20 -5.30 2.58
C VAL A 131 -15.37 -4.11 3.52
N LEU A 132 -16.35 -3.26 3.21
CA LEU A 132 -16.60 -2.03 3.95
C LEU A 132 -17.83 -2.20 4.85
N ASN A 133 -17.76 -1.60 6.03
CA ASN A 133 -18.85 -1.55 7.00
C ASN A 133 -19.38 -2.91 7.51
N LEU A 134 -18.58 -3.96 7.40
CA LEU A 134 -18.87 -5.27 7.98
C LEU A 134 -17.98 -5.54 9.18
N ASP A 135 -18.56 -6.02 10.26
CA ASP A 135 -17.81 -6.47 11.43
C ASP A 135 -17.05 -7.77 11.15
N ARG A 136 -16.02 -8.02 11.95
CA ARG A 136 -15.16 -9.18 11.81
C ARG A 136 -15.91 -10.50 11.83
N SER A 137 -16.88 -10.66 12.76
CA SER A 137 -17.53 -11.96 12.98
C SER A 137 -18.34 -12.40 11.75
N PRO A 138 -19.29 -11.62 11.22
CA PRO A 138 -20.03 -12.01 10.02
C PRO A 138 -19.13 -12.17 8.77
N LEU A 139 -18.03 -11.41 8.66
CA LEU A 139 -17.09 -11.61 7.56
C LEU A 139 -16.30 -12.93 7.71
N GLN A 140 -15.95 -13.31 8.93
CA GLN A 140 -15.34 -14.62 9.18
C GLN A 140 -16.28 -15.75 8.81
N ASP A 141 -17.56 -15.66 9.21
CA ASP A 141 -18.58 -16.63 8.87
C ASP A 141 -18.75 -16.76 7.33
N ALA A 142 -18.67 -15.66 6.60
CA ALA A 142 -18.68 -15.67 5.13
C ALA A 142 -17.42 -16.35 4.52
N CYS A 143 -16.26 -16.11 5.11
CA CYS A 143 -15.02 -16.79 4.70
C CYS A 143 -15.10 -18.30 4.98
N ASP A 144 -15.58 -18.68 6.16
CA ASP A 144 -15.70 -20.08 6.56
C ASP A 144 -16.69 -20.81 5.64
N ALA A 145 -17.82 -20.18 5.28
CA ALA A 145 -18.81 -20.72 4.36
C ALA A 145 -18.32 -20.82 2.89
N ALA A 146 -17.29 -20.09 2.51
CA ALA A 146 -16.69 -20.15 1.18
C ALA A 146 -15.45 -21.06 1.09
N SER A 147 -15.02 -21.63 2.20
CA SER A 147 -13.75 -22.36 2.32
C SER A 147 -13.73 -23.71 1.60
N ASP A 148 -14.88 -24.25 1.22
CA ASP A 148 -15.03 -25.45 0.40
C ASP A 148 -14.55 -25.24 -1.06
N LEU A 149 -14.52 -23.99 -1.53
CA LEU A 149 -14.04 -23.61 -2.86
C LEU A 149 -12.53 -23.32 -2.91
N GLY A 150 -11.86 -23.29 -1.75
CA GLY A 150 -10.44 -23.02 -1.60
C GLY A 150 -10.12 -22.13 -0.39
N CYS A 151 -8.88 -21.71 -0.25
CA CYS A 151 -8.45 -20.90 0.88
C CYS A 151 -8.98 -19.46 0.73
N VAL A 152 -9.67 -18.95 1.77
CA VAL A 152 -10.00 -17.52 1.94
C VAL A 152 -9.91 -17.13 3.41
N VAL A 153 -9.27 -16.00 3.69
CA VAL A 153 -9.08 -15.50 5.05
C VAL A 153 -9.25 -13.98 5.10
N ILE A 154 -9.53 -13.44 6.29
CA ILE A 154 -9.40 -12.01 6.53
C ILE A 154 -7.90 -11.69 6.60
N ALA A 155 -7.38 -11.07 5.53
CA ALA A 155 -5.96 -10.78 5.35
C ALA A 155 -5.52 -9.45 6.01
N ASN A 156 -6.41 -8.42 6.02
CA ASN A 156 -6.09 -7.12 6.57
C ASN A 156 -7.22 -6.58 7.45
N TYR A 157 -6.80 -5.97 8.56
CA TYR A 157 -7.63 -5.18 9.47
C TYR A 157 -7.16 -3.73 9.37
N ASN A 158 -7.63 -3.00 8.34
CA ASN A 158 -7.09 -1.68 8.03
C ASN A 158 -7.57 -0.60 9.02
N CYS A 159 -8.85 -0.59 9.31
CA CYS A 159 -9.47 0.33 10.28
C CYS A 159 -10.86 -0.17 10.66
N PRO A 160 -11.51 0.40 11.68
CA PRO A 160 -12.92 0.13 11.95
C PRO A 160 -13.77 0.38 10.70
N GLY A 161 -14.51 -0.65 10.27
CA GLY A 161 -15.34 -0.60 9.08
C GLY A 161 -14.63 -0.91 7.75
N GLN A 162 -13.36 -1.32 7.78
CA GLN A 162 -12.68 -1.80 6.58
C GLN A 162 -11.80 -3.00 6.88
N LEU A 163 -12.19 -4.12 6.32
CA LEU A 163 -11.47 -5.39 6.33
C LEU A 163 -11.12 -5.79 4.88
N VAL A 164 -10.10 -6.62 4.70
CA VAL A 164 -9.75 -7.18 3.39
C VAL A 164 -9.70 -8.68 3.51
N ILE A 165 -10.43 -9.38 2.63
CA ILE A 165 -10.29 -10.82 2.46
C ILE A 165 -9.33 -11.10 1.32
N GLY A 166 -8.59 -12.21 1.42
CA GLY A 166 -7.64 -12.64 0.41
C GLY A 166 -7.53 -14.16 0.38
N GLY A 167 -7.24 -14.70 -0.79
CA GLY A 167 -7.13 -16.12 -0.99
C GLY A 167 -7.29 -16.55 -2.44
N GLU A 168 -7.76 -17.77 -2.66
CA GLU A 168 -8.07 -18.27 -3.99
C GLU A 168 -9.29 -17.55 -4.56
N LYS A 169 -9.21 -17.17 -5.84
CA LYS A 169 -10.19 -16.27 -6.48
C LYS A 169 -11.63 -16.74 -6.29
N ALA A 170 -11.91 -18.02 -6.51
CA ALA A 170 -13.25 -18.58 -6.39
C ALA A 170 -13.84 -18.43 -4.97
N SER A 171 -13.00 -18.66 -3.95
CA SER A 171 -13.41 -18.55 -2.54
C SER A 171 -13.58 -17.08 -2.14
N VAL A 172 -12.70 -16.18 -2.61
CA VAL A 172 -12.80 -14.74 -2.34
C VAL A 172 -14.06 -14.16 -2.99
N ASP A 173 -14.36 -14.54 -4.24
CA ASP A 173 -15.57 -14.11 -4.95
C ASP A 173 -16.83 -14.57 -4.18
N ARG A 174 -16.87 -15.85 -3.75
CA ARG A 174 -18.00 -16.39 -3.00
C ARG A 174 -18.16 -15.73 -1.63
N ALA A 175 -17.09 -15.53 -0.87
CA ALA A 175 -17.13 -14.84 0.42
C ALA A 175 -17.62 -13.40 0.25
N GLY A 176 -17.23 -12.72 -0.83
CA GLY A 176 -17.70 -11.39 -1.17
C GLY A 176 -19.19 -11.33 -1.52
N GLU A 177 -19.71 -12.33 -2.23
CA GLU A 177 -21.15 -12.46 -2.49
C GLU A 177 -21.94 -12.65 -1.19
N LEU A 178 -21.50 -13.54 -0.30
CA LEU A 178 -22.10 -13.77 1.00
C LEU A 178 -22.07 -12.50 1.86
N ALA A 179 -20.95 -11.77 1.86
CA ALA A 179 -20.86 -10.49 2.54
C ALA A 179 -21.90 -9.47 2.00
N LYS A 180 -22.13 -9.40 0.69
CA LYS A 180 -23.17 -8.54 0.08
C LYS A 180 -24.58 -8.93 0.48
N GLU A 181 -24.87 -10.23 0.56
CA GLU A 181 -26.19 -10.72 1.02
C GLU A 181 -26.50 -10.27 2.46
N LEU A 182 -25.46 -10.01 3.27
CA LEU A 182 -25.59 -9.44 4.61
C LEU A 182 -25.77 -7.91 4.63
N GLY A 183 -25.89 -7.28 3.46
CA GLY A 183 -26.21 -5.85 3.31
C GLY A 183 -24.99 -4.93 3.36
N TYR A 184 -23.81 -5.42 3.07
CA TYR A 184 -22.56 -4.67 3.11
C TYR A 184 -21.98 -4.39 1.72
N ASP A 185 -21.33 -3.22 1.58
CA ASP A 185 -20.66 -2.85 0.34
C ASP A 185 -19.32 -3.59 0.18
N ALA A 186 -19.24 -4.44 -0.84
CA ALA A 186 -17.99 -5.03 -1.27
C ALA A 186 -17.47 -4.25 -2.49
N GLY A 187 -16.39 -3.53 -2.32
CA GLY A 187 -15.76 -2.75 -3.39
C GLY A 187 -14.60 -3.50 -4.04
N PHE A 188 -14.63 -3.60 -5.38
CA PHE A 188 -13.54 -4.16 -6.18
C PHE A 188 -12.66 -3.09 -6.79
N GLY A 189 -11.37 -3.41 -6.88
CA GLY A 189 -10.43 -2.81 -7.81
C GLY A 189 -9.18 -2.24 -7.14
N ALA A 190 -8.02 -2.71 -7.55
CA ALA A 190 -6.72 -2.30 -7.02
C ALA A 190 -6.42 -0.79 -7.20
N GLY A 191 -6.99 -0.11 -8.21
CA GLY A 191 -6.78 1.32 -8.44
C GLY A 191 -7.67 2.22 -7.60
N LYS A 192 -8.97 1.91 -7.54
CA LYS A 192 -9.94 2.70 -6.76
C LYS A 192 -9.80 2.48 -5.26
N TYR A 193 -9.29 1.33 -4.87
CA TYR A 193 -9.12 0.91 -3.49
C TYR A 193 -8.13 1.79 -2.69
N ALA A 194 -7.02 2.22 -3.29
CA ALA A 194 -6.03 3.03 -2.58
C ALA A 194 -6.56 4.43 -2.26
N ASP A 195 -7.30 5.03 -3.18
CA ASP A 195 -7.91 6.35 -3.00
C ASP A 195 -9.04 6.30 -1.94
N ASP A 196 -9.86 5.24 -1.97
CA ASP A 196 -10.94 5.03 -1.02
C ASP A 196 -10.41 4.77 0.41
N VAL A 197 -9.33 3.99 0.55
CA VAL A 197 -8.70 3.72 1.86
C VAL A 197 -8.06 4.96 2.46
N ALA A 198 -7.32 5.73 1.66
CA ALA A 198 -6.69 6.95 2.13
C ALA A 198 -7.75 8.00 2.52
N SER A 199 -8.78 8.16 1.71
CA SER A 199 -9.89 9.06 1.96
C SER A 199 -10.69 8.66 3.22
N PHE A 200 -10.97 7.37 3.40
CA PHE A 200 -11.67 6.86 4.57
C PHE A 200 -10.85 7.02 5.84
N ALA A 201 -9.56 6.65 5.81
CA ALA A 201 -8.68 6.78 6.96
C ALA A 201 -8.55 8.25 7.41
N VAL A 202 -8.36 9.18 6.47
CA VAL A 202 -8.32 10.62 6.76
C VAL A 202 -9.66 11.11 7.33
N THR A 203 -10.78 10.68 6.75
CA THR A 203 -12.12 11.07 7.22
C THR A 203 -12.37 10.59 8.66
N GLU A 204 -11.99 9.35 8.99
CA GLU A 204 -12.16 8.81 10.34
C GLU A 204 -11.22 9.47 11.36
N MET A 205 -10.00 9.81 10.96
CA MET A 205 -9.06 10.57 11.80
C MET A 205 -9.62 11.96 12.12
N VAL A 206 -10.16 12.66 11.11
CA VAL A 206 -10.80 13.99 11.30
C VAL A 206 -12.03 13.89 12.20
N LYS A 207 -12.92 12.90 12.00
CA LYS A 207 -14.09 12.67 12.87
C LYS A 207 -13.71 12.43 14.32
N ARG A 208 -12.57 11.79 14.58
CA ARG A 208 -12.04 11.54 15.93
C ARG A 208 -11.24 12.70 16.51
N GLY A 209 -11.24 13.87 15.86
CA GLY A 209 -10.59 15.08 16.33
C GLY A 209 -9.06 15.07 16.20
N MET A 210 -8.50 14.16 15.43
CA MET A 210 -7.10 14.21 15.03
C MET A 210 -6.95 15.29 13.94
N LYS A 211 -6.28 16.41 14.30
CA LYS A 211 -5.99 17.52 13.40
C LYS A 211 -4.58 17.39 12.82
#